data_032f29158f701330f56f125a6aa2bb4e
#
_entry.id   032f29158f701330f56f125a6aa2bb4e
#
_cell.length_a   1.000
_cell.length_b   1.000
_cell.length_c   1.000
_cell.angle_alpha   90.00
_cell.angle_beta   90.00
_cell.angle_gamma   90.00
#
_symmetry.space_group_name_H-M   'P 1'
#
loop_
_entity.id
_entity.type
_entity.pdbx_description
1 polymer ?
#
loop_
_entity_poly.entity_id
_entity_poly.type
_entity_poly.pdbx_seq_one_letter_code
_entity_poly.pdbx_strand_id
1 'polypeptide(L)'
;MEQLNEKQGSKEPLDVVGRNVYVSVGGVEKVPAKIDTGADSSSIWASDVEVLEDGTLKFKLFAKGCPFYTGEVIESKEYRVSVIRSSNGEEQIRYRVKIPIEINGHKVKTSLTLADRSRNHFPILIGRRTLAGKFLVDVRQTEVEQPPKNVKTQPLNKELNENPYKFHQKYINN
;
A
#
# COMPACT_ATOMS: atom_id res chain seq x y z
N MET A 1 -50.35 15.08 2.29
CA MET A 1 -49.32 14.93 3.34
C MET A 1 -48.59 13.59 3.10
N GLU A 2 -47.56 13.64 2.30
CA GLU A 2 -46.69 12.50 2.05
C GLU A 2 -45.66 12.42 3.17
N GLN A 3 -45.70 11.33 3.92
CA GLN A 3 -44.70 11.02 4.93
C GLN A 3 -43.42 10.57 4.18
N LEU A 4 -42.41 11.40 4.20
CA LEU A 4 -41.05 11.03 3.82
C LEU A 4 -40.52 10.04 4.85
N ASN A 5 -40.54 8.78 4.47
CA ASN A 5 -39.98 7.68 5.25
C ASN A 5 -38.44 7.76 5.16
N GLU A 6 -37.84 8.50 6.09
CA GLU A 6 -36.39 8.47 6.30
C GLU A 6 -35.99 7.09 6.79
N LYS A 7 -35.51 6.25 5.88
CA LYS A 7 -34.71 5.08 6.23
C LYS A 7 -33.37 5.55 6.78
N GLN A 8 -33.33 5.96 8.03
CA GLN A 8 -32.11 6.02 8.82
C GLN A 8 -31.64 4.57 9.08
N GLY A 9 -30.93 3.99 8.11
CA GLY A 9 -30.11 2.84 8.38
C GLY A 9 -29.00 3.29 9.32
N SER A 10 -28.95 2.78 10.54
CA SER A 10 -27.86 2.96 11.48
C SER A 10 -26.58 2.45 10.80
N LYS A 11 -25.79 3.37 10.25
CA LYS A 11 -24.44 3.03 9.79
C LYS A 11 -23.64 2.66 11.03
N GLU A 12 -23.16 1.43 11.08
CA GLU A 12 -22.20 1.04 12.12
C GLU A 12 -21.04 2.05 12.14
N PRO A 13 -20.53 2.38 13.34
CA PRO A 13 -19.40 3.30 13.46
C PRO A 13 -18.23 2.76 12.66
N LEU A 14 -17.53 3.64 11.93
CA LEU A 14 -16.35 3.27 11.17
C LEU A 14 -15.21 2.92 12.13
N ASP A 15 -14.48 1.86 11.83
CA ASP A 15 -13.28 1.51 12.57
C ASP A 15 -12.16 2.54 12.34
N VAL A 16 -11.37 2.77 13.39
CA VAL A 16 -10.22 3.66 13.31
C VAL A 16 -8.97 2.84 13.05
N VAL A 17 -8.21 3.24 12.01
CA VAL A 17 -6.92 2.66 11.68
C VAL A 17 -5.82 3.72 11.77
N GLY A 18 -4.61 3.30 12.10
CA GLY A 18 -3.44 4.18 12.13
C GLY A 18 -2.85 4.41 10.72
N ARG A 19 -1.76 5.17 10.66
CA ARG A 19 -1.01 5.41 9.42
C ARG A 19 -0.33 4.16 8.86
N ASN A 20 -0.08 3.16 9.71
CA ASN A 20 0.43 1.85 9.35
C ASN A 20 -0.32 0.80 10.15
N VAL A 21 -0.64 -0.30 9.50
CA VAL A 21 -1.42 -1.41 10.07
C VAL A 21 -0.81 -2.74 9.70
N TYR A 22 -1.22 -3.80 10.37
CA TYR A 22 -1.00 -5.16 9.91
C TYR A 22 -2.18 -5.66 9.10
N VAL A 23 -1.88 -6.36 8.02
CA VAL A 23 -2.86 -6.93 7.08
C VAL A 23 -2.64 -8.42 6.98
N SER A 24 -3.72 -9.21 6.95
CA SER A 24 -3.67 -10.61 6.52
C SER A 24 -4.11 -10.70 5.06
N VAL A 25 -3.35 -11.43 4.24
CA VAL A 25 -3.58 -11.58 2.80
C VAL A 25 -3.02 -12.91 2.28
N GLY A 26 -3.78 -13.64 1.48
CA GLY A 26 -3.33 -14.88 0.86
C GLY A 26 -2.82 -15.92 1.87
N GLY A 27 -3.45 -16.04 3.03
CA GLY A 27 -3.03 -16.96 4.08
C GLY A 27 -1.83 -16.49 4.92
N VAL A 28 -1.24 -15.34 4.60
CA VAL A 28 -0.13 -14.74 5.35
C VAL A 28 -0.67 -13.69 6.31
N GLU A 29 -0.33 -13.81 7.57
CA GLU A 29 -0.76 -12.90 8.64
C GLU A 29 0.28 -11.83 8.96
N LYS A 30 -0.17 -10.73 9.57
CA LYS A 30 0.68 -9.65 10.09
C LYS A 30 1.66 -9.05 9.09
N VAL A 31 1.23 -8.92 7.83
CA VAL A 31 2.01 -8.22 6.81
C VAL A 31 1.90 -6.71 7.04
N PRO A 32 3.00 -5.98 7.22
CA PRO A 32 2.95 -4.54 7.45
C PRO A 32 2.47 -3.81 6.19
N ALA A 33 1.53 -2.90 6.37
CA ALA A 33 0.96 -2.10 5.31
C ALA A 33 0.95 -0.61 5.67
N LYS A 34 1.20 0.23 4.68
CA LYS A 34 1.08 1.69 4.81
C LYS A 34 -0.33 2.12 4.37
N ILE A 35 -0.99 2.89 5.21
CA ILE A 35 -2.22 3.60 4.84
C ILE A 35 -1.84 4.86 4.07
N ASP A 36 -2.38 5.01 2.88
CA ASP A 36 -2.09 6.15 1.99
C ASP A 36 -3.39 6.74 1.43
N THR A 37 -3.91 7.73 2.12
CA THR A 37 -5.16 8.42 1.73
C THR A 37 -5.01 9.26 0.45
N GLY A 38 -3.77 9.57 0.04
CA GLY A 38 -3.48 10.25 -1.21
C GLY A 38 -3.50 9.33 -2.43
N ALA A 39 -3.27 8.03 -2.22
CA ALA A 39 -3.31 7.03 -3.28
C ALA A 39 -4.74 6.58 -3.56
N ASP A 40 -5.13 6.54 -4.83
CA ASP A 40 -6.43 6.04 -5.28
C ASP A 40 -6.60 4.54 -5.02
N SER A 41 -5.60 3.77 -5.45
CA SER A 41 -5.60 2.32 -5.46
C SER A 41 -4.63 1.75 -4.45
N SER A 42 -4.97 0.58 -3.93
CA SER A 42 -4.06 -0.23 -3.14
C SER A 42 -3.08 -0.99 -4.03
N SER A 43 -1.91 -1.32 -3.50
CA SER A 43 -0.92 -2.14 -4.19
C SER A 43 -0.29 -3.16 -3.26
N ILE A 44 0.14 -4.27 -3.82
CA ILE A 44 0.82 -5.35 -3.11
C ILE A 44 2.08 -5.76 -3.86
N TRP A 45 3.12 -6.11 -3.12
CA TRP A 45 4.32 -6.66 -3.69
C TRP A 45 4.05 -8.05 -4.28
N ALA A 46 4.31 -8.19 -5.57
CA ALA A 46 4.21 -9.44 -6.29
C ALA A 46 5.48 -9.72 -7.10
N SER A 47 5.76 -10.98 -7.31
CA SER A 47 6.85 -11.50 -8.14
C SER A 47 6.34 -12.55 -9.11
N ASP A 48 7.17 -12.88 -10.10
CA ASP A 48 6.90 -13.92 -11.11
C ASP A 48 5.53 -13.70 -11.81
N VAL A 49 5.26 -12.43 -12.15
CA VAL A 49 3.99 -12.02 -12.76
C VAL A 49 4.06 -12.30 -14.26
N GLU A 50 3.23 -13.22 -14.73
CA GLU A 50 3.16 -13.62 -16.14
C GLU A 50 1.71 -13.90 -16.57
N VAL A 51 1.43 -13.79 -17.86
CA VAL A 51 0.17 -14.23 -18.45
C VAL A 51 0.46 -15.41 -19.36
N LEU A 52 -0.22 -16.53 -19.09
CA LEU A 52 -0.10 -17.76 -19.88
C LEU A 52 -0.82 -17.63 -21.22
N GLU A 53 -0.55 -18.54 -22.16
CA GLU A 53 -1.17 -18.52 -23.50
C GLU A 53 -2.70 -18.64 -23.46
N ASP A 54 -3.26 -19.30 -22.42
CA ASP A 54 -4.70 -19.41 -22.21
C ASP A 54 -5.33 -18.16 -21.57
N GLY A 55 -4.53 -17.09 -21.37
CA GLY A 55 -4.95 -15.84 -20.75
C GLY A 55 -5.00 -15.87 -19.22
N THR A 56 -4.52 -16.92 -18.57
CA THR A 56 -4.44 -16.97 -17.10
C THR A 56 -3.29 -16.12 -16.59
N LEU A 57 -3.57 -15.17 -15.71
CA LEU A 57 -2.55 -14.41 -14.97
C LEU A 57 -2.05 -15.27 -13.82
N LYS A 58 -0.73 -15.41 -13.73
CA LYS A 58 -0.03 -16.15 -12.70
C LYS A 58 0.96 -15.24 -12.00
N PHE A 59 1.03 -15.33 -10.69
CA PHE A 59 1.92 -14.51 -9.88
C PHE A 59 2.13 -15.13 -8.49
N LYS A 60 3.11 -14.60 -7.75
CA LYS A 60 3.34 -14.93 -6.33
C LYS A 60 3.23 -13.66 -5.51
N LEU A 61 2.71 -13.77 -4.29
CA LEU A 61 2.75 -12.68 -3.33
C LEU A 61 4.15 -12.58 -2.74
N PHE A 62 4.66 -11.37 -2.69
CA PHE A 62 6.02 -11.02 -2.26
C PHE A 62 7.09 -11.64 -3.16
N ALA A 63 8.34 -11.65 -2.73
CA ALA A 63 9.45 -12.24 -3.48
C ALA A 63 10.41 -12.99 -2.55
N LYS A 64 11.21 -13.86 -3.12
CA LYS A 64 12.23 -14.61 -2.38
C LYS A 64 13.13 -13.65 -1.59
N GLY A 65 13.33 -13.95 -0.31
CA GLY A 65 14.06 -13.08 0.63
C GLY A 65 13.16 -12.15 1.45
N CYS A 66 11.90 -11.98 1.09
CA CYS A 66 10.90 -11.32 1.93
C CYS A 66 10.41 -12.29 3.01
N PRO A 67 10.29 -11.87 4.29
CA PRO A 67 9.80 -12.74 5.38
C PRO A 67 8.40 -13.31 5.16
N PHE A 68 7.61 -12.67 4.29
CA PHE A 68 6.22 -13.03 3.99
C PHE A 68 6.08 -13.91 2.74
N TYR A 69 7.17 -14.22 2.07
CA TYR A 69 7.15 -15.02 0.85
C TYR A 69 6.93 -16.50 1.15
N THR A 70 5.85 -17.06 0.62
CA THR A 70 5.52 -18.50 0.76
C THR A 70 5.93 -19.32 -0.45
N GLY A 71 6.16 -18.68 -1.59
CA GLY A 71 6.39 -19.35 -2.88
C GLY A 71 5.12 -19.88 -3.54
N GLU A 72 3.95 -19.71 -2.90
CA GLU A 72 2.67 -20.13 -3.45
C GLU A 72 2.34 -19.37 -4.74
N VAL A 73 1.92 -20.11 -5.76
CA VAL A 73 1.52 -19.55 -7.04
C VAL A 73 0.02 -19.30 -7.01
N ILE A 74 -0.38 -18.07 -7.34
CA ILE A 74 -1.77 -17.68 -7.48
C ILE A 74 -2.08 -17.53 -8.97
N GLU A 75 -3.18 -18.13 -9.39
CA GLU A 75 -3.71 -18.04 -10.75
C GLU A 75 -5.06 -17.34 -10.75
N SER A 76 -5.28 -16.46 -11.73
CA SER A 76 -6.54 -15.73 -11.89
C SER A 76 -6.87 -15.53 -13.35
N LYS A 77 -8.12 -15.76 -13.70
CA LYS A 77 -8.71 -15.32 -14.99
C LYS A 77 -9.44 -13.98 -14.87
N GLU A 78 -9.68 -13.52 -13.64
CA GLU A 78 -10.33 -12.24 -13.35
C GLU A 78 -9.29 -11.18 -12.97
N TYR A 79 -8.75 -10.50 -13.96
CA TYR A 79 -7.81 -9.40 -13.73
C TYR A 79 -8.05 -8.26 -14.72
N ARG A 80 -7.50 -7.11 -14.41
CA ARG A 80 -7.54 -5.92 -15.25
C ARG A 80 -6.18 -5.23 -15.22
N VAL A 81 -5.99 -4.23 -16.07
CA VAL A 81 -4.84 -3.35 -16.01
C VAL A 81 -5.21 -2.00 -15.40
N SER A 82 -4.20 -1.32 -14.87
CA SER A 82 -4.28 0.06 -14.41
C SER A 82 -3.03 0.79 -14.85
N VAL A 83 -3.21 2.00 -15.32
CA VAL A 83 -2.11 2.95 -15.50
C VAL A 83 -1.91 3.65 -14.18
N ILE A 84 -0.74 3.49 -13.59
CA ILE A 84 -0.34 4.11 -12.33
C ILE A 84 0.68 5.18 -12.67
N ARG A 85 0.39 6.41 -12.27
CA ARG A 85 1.33 7.53 -12.38
C ARG A 85 2.05 7.71 -11.05
N SER A 86 3.37 7.69 -11.10
CA SER A 86 4.21 7.96 -9.94
C SER A 86 4.29 9.46 -9.66
N SER A 87 4.80 9.84 -8.49
CA SER A 87 4.96 11.25 -8.11
C SER A 87 5.92 12.02 -9.01
N ASN A 88 6.86 11.34 -9.69
CA ASN A 88 7.75 11.92 -10.69
C ASN A 88 7.15 11.99 -12.11
N GLY A 89 5.86 11.61 -12.26
CA GLY A 89 5.15 11.69 -13.54
C GLY A 89 5.29 10.49 -14.46
N GLU A 90 6.11 9.49 -14.10
CA GLU A 90 6.23 8.26 -14.89
C GLU A 90 4.96 7.42 -14.80
N GLU A 91 4.52 6.92 -15.94
CA GLU A 91 3.38 6.01 -16.03
C GLU A 91 3.85 4.57 -16.12
N GLN A 92 3.18 3.69 -15.38
CA GLN A 92 3.43 2.25 -15.38
C GLN A 92 2.11 1.50 -15.50
N ILE A 93 2.05 0.56 -16.45
CA ILE A 93 0.93 -0.37 -16.56
C ILE A 93 1.15 -1.50 -15.55
N ARG A 94 0.13 -1.75 -14.71
CA ARG A 94 0.15 -2.83 -13.73
C ARG A 94 -1.10 -3.67 -13.83
N TYR A 95 -0.97 -4.97 -13.60
CA TYR A 95 -2.12 -5.84 -13.41
C TYR A 95 -2.80 -5.52 -12.08
N ARG A 96 -4.13 -5.64 -12.09
CA ARG A 96 -4.99 -5.46 -10.92
C ARG A 96 -5.82 -6.72 -10.72
N VAL A 97 -5.79 -7.26 -9.52
CA VAL A 97 -6.51 -8.45 -9.11
C VAL A 97 -7.38 -8.16 -7.89
N LYS A 98 -8.45 -8.92 -7.71
CA LYS A 98 -9.27 -8.88 -6.50
C LYS A 98 -8.73 -9.90 -5.52
N ILE A 99 -8.20 -9.43 -4.40
CA ILE A 99 -7.71 -10.29 -3.32
C ILE A 99 -8.40 -9.86 -2.03
N PRO A 100 -9.01 -10.78 -1.26
CA PRO A 100 -9.52 -10.47 0.05
C PRO A 100 -8.34 -10.19 1.00
N ILE A 101 -8.46 -9.13 1.77
CA ILE A 101 -7.53 -8.79 2.85
C ILE A 101 -8.30 -8.65 4.16
N GLU A 102 -7.61 -8.76 5.28
CA GLU A 102 -8.18 -8.47 6.59
C GLU A 102 -7.38 -7.37 7.27
N ILE A 103 -8.07 -6.35 7.76
CA ILE A 103 -7.52 -5.22 8.52
C ILE A 103 -8.32 -5.10 9.80
N ASN A 104 -7.69 -5.15 10.97
CA ASN A 104 -8.36 -5.08 12.29
C ASN A 104 -9.54 -6.07 12.43
N GLY A 105 -9.40 -7.30 11.93
CA GLY A 105 -10.48 -8.30 11.95
C GLY A 105 -11.57 -8.11 10.89
N HIS A 106 -11.55 -7.01 10.13
CA HIS A 106 -12.49 -6.75 9.05
C HIS A 106 -11.99 -7.31 7.73
N LYS A 107 -12.76 -8.24 7.15
CA LYS A 107 -12.50 -8.78 5.81
C LYS A 107 -12.98 -7.79 4.75
N VAL A 108 -12.04 -7.31 3.94
CA VAL A 108 -12.28 -6.35 2.87
C VAL A 108 -11.97 -6.97 1.52
N LYS A 109 -12.97 -7.09 0.66
CA LYS A 109 -12.74 -7.41 -0.75
C LYS A 109 -12.23 -6.16 -1.45
N THR A 110 -10.99 -6.16 -1.89
CA THR A 110 -10.38 -5.01 -2.54
C THR A 110 -9.64 -5.39 -3.81
N SER A 111 -9.42 -4.42 -4.66
CA SER A 111 -8.57 -4.57 -5.85
C SER A 111 -7.17 -4.04 -5.54
N LEU A 112 -6.18 -4.89 -5.73
CA LEU A 112 -4.77 -4.59 -5.52
C LEU A 112 -4.03 -4.57 -6.85
N THR A 113 -3.20 -3.57 -7.10
CA THR A 113 -2.27 -3.60 -8.23
C THR A 113 -1.03 -4.39 -7.83
N LEU A 114 -0.60 -5.29 -8.71
CA LEU A 114 0.63 -6.05 -8.55
C LEU A 114 1.83 -5.15 -8.90
N ALA A 115 2.78 -5.04 -8.00
CA ALA A 115 3.92 -4.16 -8.17
C ALA A 115 5.18 -4.77 -7.56
N ASP A 116 6.34 -4.44 -8.10
CA ASP A 116 7.59 -4.64 -7.38
C ASP A 116 7.72 -3.57 -6.30
N ARG A 117 7.70 -4.00 -5.06
CA ARG A 117 7.87 -3.13 -3.89
C ARG A 117 9.11 -3.46 -3.07
N SER A 118 10.07 -4.15 -3.68
CA SER A 118 11.33 -4.58 -3.04
C SER A 118 12.13 -3.43 -2.41
N ARG A 119 12.00 -2.21 -3.00
CA ARG A 119 12.65 -0.99 -2.51
C ARG A 119 11.79 -0.17 -1.56
N ASN A 120 10.54 -0.57 -1.34
CA ASN A 120 9.62 0.12 -0.45
C ASN A 120 9.70 -0.48 0.95
N HIS A 121 9.54 0.35 1.97
CA HIS A 121 9.53 -0.10 3.36
C HIS A 121 8.34 -1.01 3.67
N PHE A 122 7.21 -0.76 3.03
CA PHE A 122 5.98 -1.54 3.21
C PHE A 122 5.66 -2.37 1.97
N PRO A 123 5.49 -3.70 2.12
CA PRO A 123 5.12 -4.57 1.00
C PRO A 123 3.69 -4.35 0.51
N ILE A 124 2.84 -3.72 1.32
CA ILE A 124 1.46 -3.39 0.97
C ILE A 124 1.23 -1.89 1.18
N LEU A 125 0.48 -1.28 0.25
CA LEU A 125 -0.04 0.07 0.36
C LEU A 125 -1.56 0.02 0.25
N ILE A 126 -2.27 0.62 1.20
CA ILE A 126 -3.73 0.67 1.24
C ILE A 126 -4.19 2.06 0.82
N GLY A 127 -4.77 2.15 -0.37
CA GLY A 127 -5.30 3.39 -0.93
C GLY A 127 -6.74 3.68 -0.49
N ARG A 128 -7.19 4.90 -0.78
CA ARG A 128 -8.47 5.43 -0.30
C ARG A 128 -9.70 4.63 -0.72
N ARG A 129 -9.67 3.96 -1.89
CA ARG A 129 -10.82 3.12 -2.32
C ARG A 129 -11.06 1.91 -1.41
N THR A 130 -10.02 1.39 -0.81
CA THR A 130 -10.13 0.30 0.17
C THR A 130 -10.66 0.82 1.51
N LEU A 131 -10.30 2.04 1.88
CA LEU A 131 -10.65 2.68 3.15
C LEU A 131 -12.07 3.24 3.16
N ALA A 132 -12.52 3.77 2.02
CA ALA A 132 -13.77 4.53 1.90
C ALA A 132 -14.98 3.78 2.44
N GLY A 133 -15.69 4.40 3.37
CA GLY A 133 -16.90 3.87 4.00
C GLY A 133 -16.67 2.71 4.97
N LYS A 134 -15.40 2.40 5.31
CA LYS A 134 -15.04 1.28 6.21
C LYS A 134 -14.17 1.75 7.36
N PHE A 135 -13.23 2.68 7.11
CA PHE A 135 -12.25 3.10 8.10
C PHE A 135 -12.13 4.62 8.18
N LEU A 136 -11.87 5.11 9.37
CA LEU A 136 -11.32 6.43 9.66
C LEU A 136 -9.81 6.30 9.89
N VAL A 137 -9.02 7.24 9.39
CA VAL A 137 -7.56 7.20 9.53
C VAL A 137 -7.11 8.23 10.57
N ASP A 138 -6.60 7.75 11.69
CA ASP A 138 -5.91 8.57 12.67
C ASP A 138 -4.39 8.47 12.45
N VAL A 139 -3.82 9.48 11.81
CA VAL A 139 -2.38 9.52 11.47
C VAL A 139 -1.45 9.56 12.68
N ARG A 140 -1.96 9.83 13.88
CA ARG A 140 -1.20 9.78 15.14
C ARG A 140 -0.88 8.36 15.55
N GLN A 141 -1.72 7.39 15.16
CA GLN A 141 -1.60 5.99 15.51
C GLN A 141 -0.72 5.24 14.52
N THR A 142 -0.03 4.22 15.02
CA THR A 142 0.69 3.23 14.22
C THR A 142 0.77 1.91 14.97
N GLU A 143 0.50 0.81 14.29
CA GLU A 143 0.65 -0.54 14.83
C GLU A 143 2.02 -1.15 14.47
N VAL A 144 2.65 -0.61 13.43
CA VAL A 144 3.91 -1.12 12.90
C VAL A 144 5.06 -0.22 13.35
N GLU A 145 6.05 -0.81 13.99
CA GLU A 145 7.29 -0.10 14.32
C GLU A 145 7.98 0.39 13.04
N GLN A 146 8.38 1.65 13.05
CA GLN A 146 9.12 2.25 11.95
C GLN A 146 10.59 2.39 12.35
N PRO A 147 11.50 2.20 11.39
CA PRO A 147 12.90 2.56 11.65
C PRO A 147 12.98 4.03 12.04
N PRO A 148 13.96 4.38 12.89
CA PRO A 148 14.12 5.75 13.37
C PRO A 148 14.19 6.71 12.18
N LYS A 149 13.33 7.73 12.20
CA LYS A 149 13.37 8.81 11.22
C LYS A 149 14.69 9.55 11.36
N ASN A 150 15.27 9.97 10.25
CA ASN A 150 16.41 10.89 10.21
C ASN A 150 17.82 10.31 10.37
N VAL A 151 18.03 9.00 10.32
CA VAL A 151 19.41 8.44 10.36
C VAL A 151 20.30 9.04 9.26
N LYS A 152 19.73 9.32 8.07
CA LYS A 152 20.46 9.97 6.96
C LYS A 152 20.44 11.50 7.03
N THR A 153 19.44 12.09 7.66
CA THR A 153 19.23 13.55 7.67
C THR A 153 20.07 14.24 8.74
N GLN A 154 20.31 13.60 9.89
CA GLN A 154 21.11 14.22 10.97
C GLN A 154 22.53 14.57 10.55
N PRO A 155 23.32 13.69 9.90
CA PRO A 155 24.64 14.05 9.39
C PRO A 155 24.59 15.19 8.36
N LEU A 156 23.58 15.20 7.49
CA LEU A 156 23.40 16.25 6.48
C LEU A 156 23.09 17.61 7.14
N ASN A 157 22.23 17.63 8.15
CA ASN A 157 21.94 18.86 8.89
C ASN A 157 23.17 19.39 9.65
N LYS A 158 24.02 18.50 10.18
CA LYS A 158 25.27 18.90 10.78
C LYS A 158 26.19 19.56 9.75
N GLU A 159 26.40 18.93 8.60
CA GLU A 159 27.22 19.48 7.52
C GLU A 159 26.65 20.81 6.99
N LEU A 160 25.32 20.91 6.85
CA LEU A 160 24.63 22.15 6.48
C LEU A 160 24.93 23.29 7.48
N ASN A 161 24.82 23.01 8.78
CA ASN A 161 25.06 24.01 9.84
C ASN A 161 26.53 24.46 9.91
N GLU A 162 27.47 23.56 9.59
CA GLU A 162 28.90 23.89 9.55
C GLU A 162 29.24 24.84 8.38
N ASN A 163 28.71 24.58 7.20
CA ASN A 163 28.91 25.44 6.05
C ASN A 163 27.80 25.34 5.00
N PRO A 164 26.74 26.16 5.11
CA PRO A 164 25.60 26.13 4.20
C PRO A 164 25.97 26.29 2.72
N TYR A 165 26.91 27.15 2.42
CA TYR A 165 27.35 27.41 1.04
C TYR A 165 28.00 26.17 0.41
N LYS A 166 28.94 25.54 1.10
CA LYS A 166 29.58 24.31 0.63
C LYS A 166 28.58 23.17 0.51
N PHE A 167 27.65 23.06 1.46
CA PHE A 167 26.57 22.07 1.43
C PHE A 167 25.74 22.24 0.16
N HIS A 168 25.30 23.47 -0.14
CA HIS A 168 24.50 23.76 -1.33
C HIS A 168 25.25 23.41 -2.64
N GLN A 169 26.52 23.79 -2.74
CA GLN A 169 27.35 23.45 -3.91
C GLN A 169 27.53 21.95 -4.10
N LYS A 170 27.64 21.18 -2.99
CA LYS A 170 27.89 19.74 -3.02
C LYS A 170 26.65 18.93 -3.39
N TYR A 171 25.45 19.33 -2.92
CA TYR A 171 24.25 18.48 -2.97
C TYR A 171 23.12 19.00 -3.85
N ILE A 172 23.08 20.29 -4.13
CA ILE A 172 21.94 20.91 -4.81
C ILE A 172 22.29 21.43 -6.19
N ASN A 173 23.52 21.95 -6.39
CA ASN A 173 24.01 22.52 -7.67
C ASN A 173 24.74 21.51 -8.58
N ASN A 174 24.50 20.21 -8.39
CA ASN A 174 25.00 19.18 -9.31
C ASN A 174 23.99 18.87 -10.39
#